data_be5e278435349647c7176fb55d167d94
#
_entry.id   be5e278435349647c7176fb55d167d94
#
_cell.length_a   1.000
_cell.length_b   1.000
_cell.length_c   1.000
_cell.angle_alpha   90.00
_cell.angle_beta   90.00
_cell.angle_gamma   90.00
#
_symmetry.space_group_name_H-M   'P 1'
#
loop_
_entity.id
_entity.type
_entity.pdbx_description
1 polymer ?
#
loop_
_entity_poly.entity_id
_entity_poly.type
_entity_poly.pdbx_seq_one_letter_code
_entity_poly.pdbx_strand_id
1 'polypeptide(L)'
;MKILIDDGKLNLLLEAKKSFIGKRVAWDSILSAVSFLISVVFASYNDIWIIPAKLFKIIFLIAGVFFTIKVFIDIYKSKKNNYSYEDLLQDINKLNEITHNYSIIAIRDSFNKYPNNYLVYYDNRWKCKLFLNYKDNINNADFITDHLSRELKIEKSNMKIDYVSQLISEKISGSDGQNKVYSHKLFMVTINEFPEVMKSDSFIIDGRTYFWNSIIDLENDSSAMEKNSDIIKFVKDNA
;
A
#
# COMPACT_ATOMS: atom_id res chain seq x y z
N MET A 1 -4.42 -2.67 3.25
CA MET A 1 -3.84 -2.20 1.98
C MET A 1 -2.93 -3.30 1.46
N LYS A 2 -3.09 -3.74 0.22
CA LYS A 2 -2.13 -4.65 -0.43
C LYS A 2 -1.17 -3.80 -1.25
N ILE A 3 0.10 -4.17 -1.26
CA ILE A 3 1.14 -3.58 -2.11
C ILE A 3 1.69 -4.68 -3.00
N LEU A 4 2.03 -4.35 -4.22
CA LEU A 4 2.71 -5.22 -5.16
C LEU A 4 4.12 -4.67 -5.38
N ILE A 5 5.13 -5.49 -5.14
CA ILE A 5 6.53 -5.09 -5.25
C ILE A 5 7.26 -6.20 -6.00
N ASP A 6 8.08 -5.82 -6.96
CA ASP A 6 8.99 -6.73 -7.63
C ASP A 6 10.09 -7.20 -6.67
N ASP A 7 10.28 -8.53 -6.56
CA ASP A 7 11.25 -9.13 -5.65
C ASP A 7 12.69 -8.66 -5.91
N GLY A 8 13.05 -8.46 -7.17
CA GLY A 8 14.38 -7.97 -7.55
C GLY A 8 14.61 -6.55 -7.03
N LYS A 9 13.62 -5.65 -7.19
CA LYS A 9 13.70 -4.27 -6.68
C LYS A 9 13.75 -4.23 -5.15
N LEU A 10 12.97 -5.08 -4.48
CA LEU A 10 12.99 -5.19 -3.03
C LEU A 10 14.35 -5.66 -2.53
N ASN A 11 14.90 -6.71 -3.14
CA ASN A 11 16.21 -7.25 -2.77
C ASN A 11 17.32 -6.22 -2.98
N LEU A 12 17.32 -5.49 -4.09
CA LEU A 12 18.26 -4.40 -4.35
C LEU A 12 18.15 -3.28 -3.30
N LEU A 13 16.93 -2.90 -2.90
CA LEU A 13 16.73 -1.91 -1.84
C LEU A 13 17.30 -2.42 -0.51
N LEU A 14 16.96 -3.64 -0.11
CA LEU A 14 17.41 -4.24 1.15
C LEU A 14 18.93 -4.40 1.17
N GLU A 15 19.56 -4.80 0.08
CA GLU A 15 21.00 -4.91 -0.04
C GLU A 15 21.69 -3.54 0.04
N ALA A 16 21.19 -2.55 -0.66
CA ALA A 16 21.67 -1.16 -0.59
C ALA A 16 21.57 -0.58 0.82
N LYS A 17 20.55 -0.98 1.60
CA LYS A 17 20.31 -0.49 2.96
C LYS A 17 20.81 -1.42 4.05
N LYS A 18 21.40 -2.57 3.71
CA LYS A 18 21.91 -3.60 4.66
C LYS A 18 22.82 -3.04 5.75
N SER A 19 23.62 -2.03 5.43
CA SER A 19 24.51 -1.39 6.41
C SER A 19 23.79 -0.55 7.47
N PHE A 20 22.51 -0.20 7.24
CA PHE A 20 21.71 0.63 8.14
C PHE A 20 20.69 -0.18 8.94
N ILE A 21 20.22 -1.31 8.37
CA ILE A 21 19.22 -2.16 9.01
C ILE A 21 19.88 -2.93 10.18
N GLY A 22 19.32 -2.78 11.37
CA GLY A 22 19.74 -3.54 12.56
C GLY A 22 20.98 -3.03 13.29
N LYS A 23 21.64 -1.97 12.81
CA LYS A 23 22.77 -1.36 13.56
C LYS A 23 22.23 -0.39 14.61
N ARG A 24 21.93 -0.92 15.80
CA ARG A 24 21.87 -0.11 17.01
C ARG A 24 23.29 0.04 17.56
N VAL A 25 23.71 1.26 17.92
CA VAL A 25 24.88 1.44 18.77
C VAL A 25 24.56 0.73 20.09
N ALA A 26 25.16 -0.42 20.28
CA ALA A 26 24.97 -1.17 21.50
C ALA A 26 25.69 -0.42 22.62
N TRP A 27 24.97 0.13 23.58
CA TRP A 27 25.54 0.70 24.80
C TRP A 27 26.53 -0.26 25.47
N ASP A 28 26.27 -1.57 25.32
CA ASP A 28 27.15 -2.66 25.78
C ASP A 28 28.56 -2.59 25.16
N SER A 29 28.67 -2.18 23.90
CA SER A 29 29.98 -2.04 23.24
C SER A 29 30.80 -0.87 23.82
N ILE A 30 30.12 0.23 24.17
CA ILE A 30 30.74 1.39 24.82
C ILE A 30 31.19 1.00 26.23
N LEU A 31 30.27 0.37 26.98
CA LEU A 31 30.57 -0.08 28.35
C LEU A 31 31.71 -1.07 28.39
N SER A 32 31.72 -2.03 27.44
CA SER A 32 32.76 -3.03 27.30
C SER A 32 34.14 -2.41 26.97
N ALA A 33 34.19 -1.45 26.04
CA ALA A 33 35.43 -0.76 25.67
C ALA A 33 36.01 0.03 26.85
N VAL A 34 35.16 0.76 27.59
CA VAL A 34 35.58 1.52 28.78
C VAL A 34 36.01 0.60 29.89
N SER A 35 35.25 -0.46 30.20
CA SER A 35 35.58 -1.45 31.22
C SER A 35 36.90 -2.17 30.92
N PHE A 36 37.13 -2.50 29.64
CA PHE A 36 38.38 -3.13 29.21
C PHE A 36 39.58 -2.21 29.46
N LEU A 37 39.51 -0.93 29.08
CA LEU A 37 40.57 0.03 29.32
C LEU A 37 40.84 0.22 30.83
N ILE A 38 39.82 0.34 31.64
CA ILE A 38 39.93 0.44 33.10
C ILE A 38 40.63 -0.81 33.64
N SER A 39 40.21 -2.00 33.21
CA SER A 39 40.83 -3.26 33.63
C SER A 39 42.32 -3.34 33.27
N VAL A 40 42.70 -2.91 32.05
CA VAL A 40 44.10 -2.91 31.61
C VAL A 40 44.96 -1.96 32.45
N VAL A 41 44.41 -0.79 32.82
CA VAL A 41 45.15 0.21 33.64
C VAL A 41 45.37 -0.31 35.06
N PHE A 42 44.37 -0.91 35.67
CA PHE A 42 44.42 -1.35 37.09
C PHE A 42 44.90 -2.78 37.28
N ALA A 43 45.01 -3.62 36.21
CA ALA A 43 45.47 -4.97 36.32
C ALA A 43 46.99 -5.03 36.66
N SER A 44 47.33 -5.94 37.56
CA SER A 44 48.70 -6.32 37.83
C SER A 44 49.10 -7.45 36.89
N TYR A 45 50.15 -7.26 36.13
CA TYR A 45 50.68 -8.26 35.18
C TYR A 45 51.93 -8.88 35.75
N ASN A 46 52.09 -10.20 35.60
CA ASN A 46 53.31 -10.93 35.90
C ASN A 46 53.99 -11.30 34.58
N ASP A 47 55.30 -11.49 34.64
CA ASP A 47 56.06 -11.98 33.50
C ASP A 47 55.60 -13.39 33.13
N ILE A 48 55.36 -13.61 31.84
CA ILE A 48 54.96 -14.91 31.32
C ILE A 48 56.03 -15.37 30.34
N TRP A 49 56.81 -16.40 30.78
CA TRP A 49 57.88 -16.97 30.00
C TRP A 49 58.98 -15.91 29.66
N ILE A 50 59.15 -15.61 28.37
CA ILE A 50 60.12 -14.68 27.83
C ILE A 50 59.55 -13.24 27.70
N ILE A 51 58.28 -13.06 27.93
CA ILE A 51 57.59 -11.77 27.69
C ILE A 51 57.44 -11.00 29.01
N PRO A 52 58.05 -9.84 29.13
CA PRO A 52 57.93 -9.03 30.34
C PRO A 52 56.53 -8.45 30.50
N ALA A 53 56.07 -8.38 31.75
CA ALA A 53 54.73 -7.85 32.12
C ALA A 53 54.44 -6.47 31.54
N LYS A 54 55.45 -5.62 31.42
CA LYS A 54 55.32 -4.29 30.79
C LYS A 54 54.91 -4.36 29.33
N LEU A 55 55.41 -5.36 28.59
CA LEU A 55 55.08 -5.52 27.17
C LEU A 55 53.60 -5.93 26.98
N PHE A 56 53.11 -6.85 27.81
CA PHE A 56 51.69 -7.22 27.82
C PHE A 56 50.80 -6.01 28.10
N LYS A 57 51.16 -5.20 29.12
CA LYS A 57 50.38 -4.00 29.46
C LYS A 57 50.31 -3.01 28.29
N ILE A 58 51.42 -2.81 27.58
CA ILE A 58 51.47 -1.93 26.40
C ILE A 58 50.60 -2.48 25.26
N ILE A 59 50.69 -3.78 24.94
CA ILE A 59 49.92 -4.42 23.88
C ILE A 59 48.41 -4.28 24.17
N PHE A 60 47.97 -4.61 25.39
CA PHE A 60 46.56 -4.51 25.76
C PHE A 60 46.07 -3.07 25.80
N LEU A 61 46.90 -2.12 26.17
CA LEU A 61 46.57 -0.70 26.17
C LEU A 61 46.38 -0.21 24.73
N ILE A 62 47.26 -0.57 23.79
CA ILE A 62 47.14 -0.24 22.36
C ILE A 62 45.88 -0.87 21.79
N ALA A 63 45.61 -2.15 22.08
CA ALA A 63 44.39 -2.82 21.65
C ALA A 63 43.12 -2.15 22.18
N GLY A 64 43.13 -1.75 23.47
CA GLY A 64 42.02 -1.07 24.10
C GLY A 64 41.74 0.31 23.48
N VAL A 65 42.78 1.09 23.20
CA VAL A 65 42.67 2.38 22.53
C VAL A 65 42.10 2.20 21.10
N PHE A 66 42.64 1.24 20.36
CA PHE A 66 42.15 0.95 19.00
C PHE A 66 40.68 0.53 19.01
N PHE A 67 40.25 -0.31 19.95
CA PHE A 67 38.87 -0.75 20.09
C PHE A 67 37.96 0.41 20.45
N THR A 68 38.39 1.30 21.36
CA THR A 68 37.63 2.51 21.73
C THR A 68 37.47 3.46 20.56
N ILE A 69 38.53 3.71 19.78
CA ILE A 69 38.44 4.55 18.57
C ILE A 69 37.46 3.96 17.58
N LYS A 70 37.48 2.63 17.36
CA LYS A 70 36.53 1.95 16.48
C LYS A 70 35.09 2.15 16.94
N VAL A 71 34.80 2.00 18.24
CA VAL A 71 33.47 2.25 18.80
C VAL A 71 33.01 3.69 18.55
N PHE A 72 33.87 4.68 18.74
CA PHE A 72 33.55 6.09 18.47
C PHE A 72 33.27 6.34 16.98
N ILE A 73 34.05 5.73 16.07
CA ILE A 73 33.83 5.81 14.63
C ILE A 73 32.45 5.20 14.26
N ASP A 74 32.11 4.07 14.85
CA ASP A 74 30.83 3.40 14.59
C ASP A 74 29.65 4.23 15.11
N ILE A 75 29.78 4.86 16.28
CA ILE A 75 28.80 5.83 16.82
C ILE A 75 28.65 7.03 15.89
N TYR A 76 29.75 7.62 15.45
CA TYR A 76 29.75 8.79 14.57
C TYR A 76 29.07 8.46 13.23
N LYS A 77 29.44 7.31 12.62
CA LYS A 77 28.79 6.82 11.40
C LYS A 77 27.30 6.54 11.59
N SER A 78 26.93 5.96 12.72
CA SER A 78 25.51 5.69 13.05
C SER A 78 24.71 6.99 13.21
N LYS A 79 25.28 8.02 13.85
CA LYS A 79 24.61 9.33 14.00
C LYS A 79 24.53 10.11 12.68
N LYS A 80 25.52 9.98 11.80
CA LYS A 80 25.53 10.71 10.52
C LYS A 80 24.53 10.13 9.51
N ASN A 81 24.20 8.85 9.63
CA ASN A 81 23.32 8.13 8.73
C ASN A 81 22.03 7.75 9.46
N ASN A 82 21.16 8.75 9.68
CA ASN A 82 19.85 8.59 10.34
C ASN A 82 18.81 7.92 9.43
N TYR A 83 19.12 6.74 8.88
CA TYR A 83 18.13 5.96 8.15
C TYR A 83 17.26 5.19 9.15
N SER A 84 16.03 5.61 9.30
CA SER A 84 15.07 5.10 10.28
C SER A 84 14.23 3.95 9.70
N TYR A 85 13.43 3.31 10.56
CA TYR A 85 12.43 2.34 10.12
C TYR A 85 11.37 3.01 9.21
N GLU A 86 11.00 4.25 9.51
CA GLU A 86 10.07 5.05 8.72
C GLU A 86 10.60 5.33 7.33
N ASP A 87 11.92 5.61 7.19
CA ASP A 87 12.56 5.81 5.89
C ASP A 87 12.55 4.52 5.06
N LEU A 88 12.84 3.38 5.70
CA LEU A 88 12.76 2.08 5.04
C LEU A 88 11.32 1.80 4.56
N LEU A 89 10.33 2.07 5.41
CA LEU A 89 8.93 1.88 5.07
C LEU A 89 8.50 2.79 3.91
N GLN A 90 8.97 4.02 3.88
CA GLN A 90 8.73 4.93 2.76
C GLN A 90 9.38 4.43 1.46
N ASP A 91 10.63 3.97 1.53
CA ASP A 91 11.33 3.46 0.37
C ASP A 91 10.66 2.17 -0.17
N ILE A 92 10.20 1.27 0.71
CA ILE A 92 9.39 0.10 0.32
C ILE A 92 8.08 0.54 -0.35
N ASN A 93 7.39 1.54 0.21
CA ASN A 93 6.15 2.05 -0.38
C ASN A 93 6.36 2.68 -1.77
N LYS A 94 7.53 3.28 -2.04
CA LYS A 94 7.89 3.80 -3.37
C LYS A 94 8.10 2.70 -4.41
N LEU A 95 8.43 1.48 -3.98
CA LEU A 95 8.55 0.32 -4.88
C LEU A 95 7.20 -0.27 -5.28
N ASN A 96 6.10 0.19 -4.68
CA ASN A 96 4.77 -0.32 -5.00
C ASN A 96 4.42 -0.05 -6.46
N GLU A 97 4.18 -1.12 -7.20
CA GLU A 97 3.85 -1.08 -8.64
C GLU A 97 2.39 -0.75 -8.91
N ILE A 98 1.53 -0.79 -7.88
CA ILE A 98 0.13 -0.41 -8.04
C ILE A 98 0.03 1.10 -8.27
N THR A 99 -0.22 1.48 -9.51
CA THR A 99 -0.28 2.90 -9.92
C THR A 99 -1.70 3.48 -9.85
N HIS A 100 -2.71 2.61 -9.93
CA HIS A 100 -4.12 3.02 -9.96
C HIS A 100 -4.96 2.18 -9.00
N ASN A 101 -5.54 2.86 -8.01
CA ASN A 101 -6.42 2.26 -7.01
C ASN A 101 -7.84 2.83 -7.17
N TYR A 102 -8.80 1.97 -7.44
CA TYR A 102 -10.21 2.35 -7.62
C TYR A 102 -11.14 1.44 -6.81
N SER A 103 -12.18 2.06 -6.28
CA SER A 103 -13.33 1.37 -5.69
C SER A 103 -14.41 1.24 -6.74
N ILE A 104 -14.78 0.01 -7.09
CA ILE A 104 -15.90 -0.32 -7.98
C ILE A 104 -17.13 -0.51 -7.11
N ILE A 105 -18.20 0.16 -7.47
CA ILE A 105 -19.43 0.22 -6.69
C ILE A 105 -20.53 -0.54 -7.43
N ALA A 106 -20.96 -1.65 -6.87
CA ALA A 106 -22.09 -2.44 -7.36
C ALA A 106 -23.32 -2.13 -6.51
N ILE A 107 -24.31 -1.47 -7.10
CA ILE A 107 -25.59 -1.13 -6.48
C ILE A 107 -26.66 -1.98 -7.14
N ARG A 108 -27.36 -2.82 -6.36
CA ARG A 108 -28.50 -3.61 -6.84
C ARG A 108 -29.83 -2.87 -6.63
N ASP A 109 -30.78 -3.23 -7.46
CA ASP A 109 -32.17 -2.86 -7.25
C ASP A 109 -32.72 -3.45 -5.94
N SER A 110 -33.20 -2.63 -5.03
CA SER A 110 -33.90 -3.02 -3.81
C SER A 110 -35.44 -2.87 -3.89
N PHE A 111 -35.97 -2.43 -5.03
CA PHE A 111 -37.41 -2.23 -5.26
C PHE A 111 -38.02 -3.31 -6.16
N ASN A 112 -37.28 -4.39 -6.44
CA ASN A 112 -37.74 -5.63 -7.13
C ASN A 112 -38.30 -5.43 -8.55
N LYS A 113 -37.97 -4.33 -9.23
CA LYS A 113 -38.37 -4.09 -10.62
C LYS A 113 -37.38 -4.67 -11.63
N TYR A 114 -36.11 -4.66 -11.29
CA TYR A 114 -35.01 -5.11 -12.14
C TYR A 114 -34.16 -6.16 -11.41
N PRO A 115 -34.71 -7.36 -11.13
CA PRO A 115 -34.00 -8.37 -10.40
C PRO A 115 -32.68 -8.73 -11.09
N ASN A 116 -31.60 -8.80 -10.33
CA ASN A 116 -30.22 -9.04 -10.81
C ASN A 116 -29.61 -7.93 -11.67
N ASN A 117 -30.21 -6.75 -11.75
CA ASN A 117 -29.63 -5.61 -12.43
C ASN A 117 -28.78 -4.78 -11.45
N TYR A 118 -27.79 -4.14 -12.02
CA TYR A 118 -26.90 -3.21 -11.34
C TYR A 118 -27.06 -1.82 -11.91
N LEU A 119 -26.89 -0.82 -11.05
CA LEU A 119 -26.85 0.56 -11.49
C LEU A 119 -25.50 0.84 -12.17
N VAL A 120 -25.57 1.24 -13.44
CA VAL A 120 -24.44 1.67 -14.25
C VAL A 120 -24.70 3.04 -14.83
N TYR A 121 -23.65 3.75 -15.24
CA TYR A 121 -23.78 5.03 -15.92
C TYR A 121 -23.12 5.00 -17.28
N TYR A 122 -23.57 5.86 -18.20
CA TYR A 122 -22.90 6.06 -19.49
C TYR A 122 -21.78 7.08 -19.36
N ASP A 123 -20.57 6.66 -19.69
CA ASP A 123 -19.41 7.55 -19.71
C ASP A 123 -19.17 8.09 -21.11
N ASN A 124 -19.33 9.41 -21.28
CA ASN A 124 -19.20 10.09 -22.58
C ASN A 124 -17.76 10.07 -23.12
N ARG A 125 -16.75 9.98 -22.25
CA ARG A 125 -15.34 9.90 -22.63
C ARG A 125 -14.99 8.53 -23.19
N TRP A 126 -15.44 7.49 -22.49
CA TRP A 126 -15.20 6.09 -22.86
C TRP A 126 -16.24 5.54 -23.85
N LYS A 127 -17.37 6.27 -24.01
CA LYS A 127 -18.50 5.90 -24.87
C LYS A 127 -19.06 4.50 -24.56
N CYS A 128 -19.11 4.14 -23.30
CA CYS A 128 -19.65 2.86 -22.84
C CYS A 128 -20.30 2.99 -21.46
N LYS A 129 -21.03 1.95 -21.06
CA LYS A 129 -21.60 1.83 -19.73
C LYS A 129 -20.57 1.30 -18.76
N LEU A 130 -20.47 1.92 -17.57
CA LEU A 130 -19.52 1.59 -16.53
C LEU A 130 -20.23 1.45 -15.17
N PHE A 131 -19.71 0.59 -14.30
CA PHE A 131 -20.04 0.66 -12.88
C PHE A 131 -19.55 1.97 -12.29
N LEU A 132 -20.27 2.50 -11.29
CA LEU A 132 -19.78 3.64 -10.54
C LEU A 132 -18.41 3.29 -9.94
N ASN A 133 -17.49 4.23 -10.04
CA ASN A 133 -16.14 4.01 -9.54
C ASN A 133 -15.53 5.28 -8.99
N TYR A 134 -14.80 5.14 -7.89
CA TYR A 134 -14.13 6.25 -7.24
C TYR A 134 -12.67 5.89 -6.97
N LYS A 135 -11.82 6.89 -6.96
CA LYS A 135 -10.42 6.69 -6.55
C LYS A 135 -10.38 6.28 -5.07
N ASP A 136 -9.58 5.27 -4.74
CA ASP A 136 -9.43 4.79 -3.36
C ASP A 136 -8.97 5.89 -2.40
N ASN A 137 -9.50 5.82 -1.17
CA ASN A 137 -9.14 6.66 -0.05
C ASN A 137 -8.82 5.80 1.19
N ILE A 138 -8.21 6.41 2.22
CA ILE A 138 -7.84 5.73 3.47
C ILE A 138 -9.08 5.17 4.17
N ASN A 139 -10.18 5.93 4.20
CA ASN A 139 -11.48 5.50 4.73
C ASN A 139 -12.49 5.34 3.58
N ASN A 140 -12.38 4.23 2.84
CA ASN A 140 -13.15 4.02 1.62
C ASN A 140 -14.67 4.00 1.86
N ALA A 141 -15.17 3.40 2.93
CA ALA A 141 -16.61 3.30 3.15
C ALA A 141 -17.27 4.67 3.32
N ASP A 142 -16.73 5.52 4.19
CA ASP A 142 -17.27 6.88 4.40
C ASP A 142 -17.09 7.73 3.14
N PHE A 143 -15.95 7.61 2.48
CA PHE A 143 -15.67 8.33 1.24
C PHE A 143 -16.67 7.95 0.14
N ILE A 144 -16.96 6.66 -0.04
CA ILE A 144 -17.96 6.16 -1.00
C ILE A 144 -19.34 6.67 -0.62
N THR A 145 -19.73 6.58 0.67
CA THR A 145 -21.03 7.10 1.15
C THR A 145 -21.18 8.57 0.83
N ASP A 146 -20.16 9.38 1.08
CA ASP A 146 -20.16 10.81 0.80
C ASP A 146 -20.30 11.14 -0.69
N HIS A 147 -19.61 10.38 -1.54
CA HIS A 147 -19.68 10.54 -2.99
C HIS A 147 -21.02 10.11 -3.55
N LEU A 148 -21.50 8.92 -3.17
CA LEU A 148 -22.80 8.42 -3.62
C LEU A 148 -23.95 9.33 -3.18
N SER A 149 -23.93 9.81 -1.93
CA SER A 149 -24.94 10.72 -1.42
C SER A 149 -25.04 11.99 -2.26
N ARG A 150 -23.90 12.57 -2.64
CA ARG A 150 -23.86 13.76 -3.50
C ARG A 150 -24.25 13.47 -4.95
N GLU A 151 -23.75 12.36 -5.50
CA GLU A 151 -23.95 12.00 -6.90
C GLU A 151 -25.39 11.53 -7.18
N LEU A 152 -25.95 10.69 -6.30
CA LEU A 152 -27.28 10.13 -6.47
C LEU A 152 -28.37 10.93 -5.73
N LYS A 153 -28.01 11.95 -4.95
CA LYS A 153 -28.95 12.76 -4.15
C LYS A 153 -29.74 11.91 -3.12
N ILE A 154 -29.10 10.89 -2.57
CA ILE A 154 -29.68 9.97 -1.58
C ILE A 154 -29.06 10.25 -0.22
N GLU A 155 -29.83 10.19 0.84
CA GLU A 155 -29.35 10.37 2.21
C GLU A 155 -28.39 9.26 2.61
N LYS A 156 -27.31 9.61 3.32
CA LYS A 156 -26.29 8.66 3.78
C LYS A 156 -26.84 7.57 4.67
N SER A 157 -27.83 7.89 5.51
CA SER A 157 -28.54 6.96 6.40
C SER A 157 -29.24 5.82 5.65
N ASN A 158 -29.57 6.01 4.37
CA ASN A 158 -30.23 5.02 3.51
C ASN A 158 -29.24 4.06 2.83
N MET A 159 -27.93 4.21 3.07
CA MET A 159 -26.91 3.42 2.38
C MET A 159 -26.14 2.53 3.36
N LYS A 160 -25.95 1.28 2.95
CA LYS A 160 -25.02 0.33 3.61
C LYS A 160 -23.98 -0.08 2.59
N ILE A 161 -22.71 -0.02 2.98
CA ILE A 161 -21.56 -0.33 2.11
C ILE A 161 -20.79 -1.50 2.70
N ASP A 162 -20.70 -2.57 1.93
CA ASP A 162 -20.01 -3.78 2.31
C ASP A 162 -18.83 -4.03 1.32
N TYR A 163 -17.62 -4.18 1.85
CA TYR A 163 -16.46 -4.59 1.06
C TYR A 163 -16.59 -6.08 0.70
N VAL A 164 -16.38 -6.42 -0.57
CA VAL A 164 -16.54 -7.79 -1.07
C VAL A 164 -15.20 -8.42 -1.40
N SER A 165 -14.44 -7.83 -2.32
CA SER A 165 -13.23 -8.43 -2.88
C SER A 165 -12.28 -7.40 -3.48
N GLN A 166 -11.09 -7.85 -3.87
CA GLN A 166 -10.10 -7.02 -4.57
C GLN A 166 -9.52 -7.77 -5.76
N LEU A 167 -9.51 -7.11 -6.92
CA LEU A 167 -8.84 -7.56 -8.13
C LEU A 167 -7.58 -6.72 -8.37
N ILE A 168 -6.45 -7.38 -8.57
CA ILE A 168 -5.24 -6.74 -9.07
C ILE A 168 -5.04 -7.23 -10.50
N SER A 169 -4.93 -6.30 -11.44
CA SER A 169 -4.77 -6.61 -12.86
C SER A 169 -3.71 -5.71 -13.49
N GLU A 170 -2.99 -6.26 -14.44
CA GLU A 170 -1.99 -5.55 -15.23
C GLU A 170 -2.57 -5.28 -16.62
N LYS A 171 -2.52 -4.03 -17.05
CA LYS A 171 -3.09 -3.62 -18.34
C LYS A 171 -2.22 -2.58 -19.01
N ILE A 172 -2.25 -2.59 -20.35
CA ILE A 172 -1.71 -1.48 -21.13
C ILE A 172 -2.66 -0.30 -21.01
N SER A 173 -2.16 0.82 -20.50
CA SER A 173 -2.93 2.06 -20.36
C SER A 173 -3.27 2.64 -21.73
N GLY A 174 -4.55 2.87 -21.98
CA GLY A 174 -5.01 3.47 -23.24
C GLY A 174 -4.61 4.93 -23.42
N SER A 175 -4.08 5.61 -22.37
CA SER A 175 -3.69 7.03 -22.43
C SER A 175 -2.22 7.23 -22.83
N ASP A 176 -1.32 6.31 -22.49
CA ASP A 176 0.12 6.46 -22.68
C ASP A 176 0.83 5.18 -23.17
N GLY A 177 0.08 4.10 -23.40
CA GLY A 177 0.61 2.82 -23.89
C GLY A 177 1.51 2.08 -22.91
N GLN A 178 1.63 2.56 -21.66
CA GLN A 178 2.47 1.92 -20.65
C GLN A 178 1.73 0.80 -19.94
N ASN A 179 2.46 -0.22 -19.54
CA ASN A 179 1.92 -1.27 -18.68
C ASN A 179 1.73 -0.70 -17.26
N LYS A 180 0.50 -0.81 -16.74
CA LYS A 180 0.12 -0.29 -15.42
C LYS A 180 -0.58 -1.35 -14.60
N VAL A 181 -0.30 -1.34 -13.32
CA VAL A 181 -0.98 -2.21 -12.36
C VAL A 181 -2.15 -1.46 -11.74
N TYR A 182 -3.32 -2.03 -11.91
CA TYR A 182 -4.58 -1.54 -11.36
C TYR A 182 -5.00 -2.41 -10.18
N SER A 183 -5.47 -1.77 -9.13
CA SER A 183 -6.14 -2.41 -8.01
C SER A 183 -7.58 -1.93 -7.95
N HIS A 184 -8.52 -2.84 -8.13
CA HIS A 184 -9.94 -2.58 -8.03
C HIS A 184 -10.51 -3.26 -6.79
N LYS A 185 -11.09 -2.49 -5.89
CA LYS A 185 -11.84 -3.01 -4.74
C LYS A 185 -13.32 -2.98 -5.07
N LEU A 186 -13.99 -4.10 -4.87
CA LEU A 186 -15.43 -4.20 -5.07
C LEU A 186 -16.17 -3.93 -3.77
N PHE A 187 -17.13 -3.03 -3.84
CA PHE A 187 -18.06 -2.72 -2.77
C PHE A 187 -19.50 -2.96 -3.26
N MET A 188 -20.23 -3.74 -2.49
CA MET A 188 -21.68 -3.83 -2.63
C MET A 188 -22.33 -2.72 -1.84
N VAL A 189 -23.24 -2.00 -2.48
CA VAL A 189 -24.01 -0.95 -1.83
C VAL A 189 -25.48 -1.28 -1.87
N THR A 190 -26.08 -1.39 -0.69
CA THR A 190 -27.51 -1.52 -0.49
C THR A 190 -28.09 -0.14 -0.22
N ILE A 191 -29.10 0.25 -0.97
CA ILE A 191 -29.85 1.48 -0.79
C ILE A 191 -31.27 1.07 -0.37
N ASN A 192 -31.70 1.49 0.82
CA ASN A 192 -33.00 1.08 1.36
C ASN A 192 -34.18 1.73 0.61
N GLU A 193 -34.02 2.98 0.24
CA GLU A 193 -35.05 3.74 -0.47
C GLU A 193 -34.48 4.49 -1.67
N PHE A 194 -35.00 4.20 -2.85
CA PHE A 194 -34.71 4.95 -4.07
C PHE A 194 -35.76 5.98 -4.38
N PRO A 195 -35.35 7.21 -4.78
CA PRO A 195 -36.28 8.18 -5.37
C PRO A 195 -37.05 7.60 -6.56
N GLU A 196 -38.32 7.99 -6.75
CA GLU A 196 -39.16 7.43 -7.81
C GLU A 196 -38.55 7.59 -9.21
N VAL A 197 -37.85 8.70 -9.46
CA VAL A 197 -37.17 8.94 -10.74
C VAL A 197 -36.13 7.87 -11.08
N MET A 198 -35.49 7.26 -10.06
CA MET A 198 -34.49 6.23 -10.25
C MET A 198 -35.06 4.83 -10.46
N LYS A 199 -36.36 4.64 -10.26
CA LYS A 199 -37.08 3.37 -10.50
C LYS A 199 -37.47 3.18 -11.96
N SER A 200 -37.01 4.04 -12.88
CA SER A 200 -37.16 3.91 -14.33
C SER A 200 -35.98 3.16 -14.95
N ASP A 201 -36.16 2.62 -16.16
CA ASP A 201 -35.15 1.87 -16.90
C ASP A 201 -33.87 2.69 -17.11
N SER A 202 -34.02 4.00 -17.28
CA SER A 202 -32.95 4.98 -17.31
C SER A 202 -33.41 6.30 -16.71
N PHE A 203 -32.46 7.03 -16.13
CA PHE A 203 -32.74 8.35 -15.54
C PHE A 203 -31.50 9.24 -15.63
N ILE A 204 -31.68 10.54 -15.43
CA ILE A 204 -30.61 11.54 -15.53
C ILE A 204 -30.48 12.27 -14.19
N ILE A 205 -29.26 12.35 -13.67
CA ILE A 205 -28.91 13.20 -12.53
C ILE A 205 -27.71 14.05 -12.93
N ASP A 206 -27.80 15.35 -12.74
CA ASP A 206 -26.75 16.34 -13.02
C ASP A 206 -26.07 16.14 -14.41
N GLY A 207 -26.86 15.76 -15.42
CA GLY A 207 -26.41 15.56 -16.80
C GLY A 207 -25.74 14.21 -17.09
N ARG A 208 -25.65 13.32 -16.09
CA ARG A 208 -25.18 11.94 -16.29
C ARG A 208 -26.37 11.00 -16.40
N THR A 209 -26.34 10.11 -17.41
CA THR A 209 -27.39 9.11 -17.63
C THR A 209 -27.02 7.80 -16.95
N TYR A 210 -27.95 7.27 -16.17
CA TYR A 210 -27.87 6.01 -15.45
C TYR A 210 -28.85 4.99 -16.02
N PHE A 211 -28.50 3.71 -15.85
CA PHE A 211 -29.27 2.57 -16.35
C PHE A 211 -29.25 1.43 -15.34
N TRP A 212 -30.33 0.67 -15.30
CA TRP A 212 -30.37 -0.64 -14.66
C TRP A 212 -30.05 -1.71 -15.70
N ASN A 213 -28.87 -2.32 -15.63
CA ASN A 213 -28.46 -3.37 -16.55
C ASN A 213 -28.07 -4.64 -15.81
N SER A 214 -28.47 -5.77 -16.37
CA SER A 214 -27.95 -7.07 -15.94
C SER A 214 -26.49 -7.26 -16.38
N ILE A 215 -25.79 -8.21 -15.76
CA ILE A 215 -24.45 -8.60 -16.24
C ILE A 215 -24.51 -9.09 -17.69
N ILE A 216 -25.57 -9.82 -18.05
CA ILE A 216 -25.77 -10.32 -19.43
C ILE A 216 -25.89 -9.16 -20.43
N ASP A 217 -26.61 -8.09 -20.07
CA ASP A 217 -26.73 -6.92 -20.94
C ASP A 217 -25.35 -6.24 -21.14
N LEU A 218 -24.55 -6.17 -20.07
CA LEU A 218 -23.20 -5.61 -20.14
C LEU A 218 -22.24 -6.49 -20.93
N GLU A 219 -22.35 -7.83 -20.84
CA GLU A 219 -21.58 -8.78 -21.62
C GLU A 219 -21.95 -8.74 -23.12
N ASN A 220 -23.18 -8.39 -23.44
CA ASN A 220 -23.64 -8.23 -24.84
C ASN A 220 -23.33 -6.82 -25.40
N ASP A 221 -22.96 -5.86 -24.58
CA ASP A 221 -22.55 -4.53 -25.02
C ASP A 221 -21.07 -4.56 -25.45
N SER A 222 -20.83 -4.56 -26.76
CA SER A 222 -19.49 -4.63 -27.33
C SER A 222 -18.55 -3.54 -26.84
N SER A 223 -19.08 -2.31 -26.64
CA SER A 223 -18.30 -1.16 -26.14
C SER A 223 -17.90 -1.34 -24.68
N ALA A 224 -18.81 -1.87 -23.86
CA ALA A 224 -18.55 -2.15 -22.45
C ALA A 224 -17.53 -3.31 -22.32
N MET A 225 -17.67 -4.36 -23.12
CA MET A 225 -16.74 -5.50 -23.12
C MET A 225 -15.35 -5.15 -23.62
N GLU A 226 -15.23 -4.30 -24.65
CA GLU A 226 -13.93 -3.84 -25.14
C GLU A 226 -13.14 -3.07 -24.07
N LYS A 227 -13.82 -2.24 -23.28
CA LYS A 227 -13.18 -1.29 -22.34
C LYS A 227 -13.09 -1.82 -20.91
N ASN A 228 -14.01 -2.70 -20.50
CA ASN A 228 -14.24 -2.98 -19.07
C ASN A 228 -14.59 -4.45 -18.77
N SER A 229 -14.25 -5.38 -19.68
CA SER A 229 -14.58 -6.81 -19.56
C SER A 229 -14.09 -7.44 -18.25
N ASP A 230 -12.91 -7.06 -17.77
CA ASP A 230 -12.35 -7.57 -16.52
C ASP A 230 -13.15 -7.11 -15.29
N ILE A 231 -13.67 -5.88 -15.28
CA ILE A 231 -14.52 -5.38 -14.19
C ILE A 231 -15.89 -6.01 -14.23
N ILE A 232 -16.48 -6.18 -15.43
CA ILE A 232 -17.76 -6.87 -15.60
C ILE A 232 -17.65 -8.29 -15.05
N LYS A 233 -16.60 -9.02 -15.45
CA LYS A 233 -16.31 -10.36 -14.93
C LYS A 233 -16.07 -10.37 -13.42
N PHE A 234 -15.30 -9.41 -12.92
CA PHE A 234 -15.02 -9.30 -11.49
C PHE A 234 -16.29 -9.10 -10.66
N VAL A 235 -17.21 -8.25 -11.12
CA VAL A 235 -18.50 -8.07 -10.47
C VAL A 235 -19.34 -9.35 -10.59
N LYS A 236 -19.42 -9.97 -11.78
CA LYS A 236 -20.15 -11.24 -12.01
C LYS A 236 -19.74 -12.34 -11.05
N ASP A 237 -18.44 -12.48 -10.82
CA ASP A 237 -17.88 -13.60 -10.03
C ASP A 237 -17.98 -13.37 -8.51
N ASN A 238 -18.26 -12.14 -8.05
CA ASN A 238 -18.16 -11.78 -6.62
C ASN A 238 -19.39 -11.09 -6.03
N ALA A 239 -20.35 -10.62 -6.86
CA ALA A 239 -21.48 -9.80 -6.38
C ALA A 239 -22.84 -10.46 -6.61
#